data_827ca6fc858e891c27f42f179edf933f
#
_entry.id   827ca6fc858e891c27f42f179edf933f
#
_cell.length_a   1.000
_cell.length_b   1.000
_cell.length_c   1.000
_cell.angle_alpha   90.00
_cell.angle_beta   90.00
_cell.angle_gamma   90.00
#
_symmetry.space_group_name_H-M   'P 1'
#
loop_
_entity.id
_entity.type
_entity.pdbx_description
1 polymer ?
#
loop_
_entity_poly.entity_id
_entity_poly.type
_entity_poly.pdbx_seq_one_letter_code
_entity_poly.pdbx_strand_id
1 'polypeptide(L)'
;MMGNFKLTTVEEFEAATEKLLETGKKVGADAWQYRAAKQTPHCKFGEQGVCCRICAMGPCRITPKAPRGICGCDVHGIVGRNYLKFTAGGAATHSDHGREICHTLYCAKPEGPYKVKDPEKLIRIAKEWGVETEGKDIYDLAHEMAYLGMSEYGKVFGTQNFLKRAPKHTQEIWEREEIAPRAIDREVSCSLHMSHMGCSSLPEALIRQSLRAGLSDGWGGSMAGTEFSDVLFGTPKPIETEANLGVMVAENVNIVVHGHDPSLSEMICEVADDPEMIAYAKEMGAKGITISGVCCTSNEVAMRRGIPMAGNFLQQENVV
;
A
#
# COMPACT_ATOMS: atom_id res chain seq x y z
N MET A 1 -10.91 31.53 6.54
CA MET A 1 -9.73 32.28 6.05
C MET A 1 -8.80 31.24 5.44
N MET A 2 -8.62 31.23 4.10
CA MET A 2 -7.61 30.39 3.49
C MET A 2 -6.26 30.95 3.90
N GLY A 3 -5.49 30.21 4.72
CA GLY A 3 -4.12 30.56 5.03
C GLY A 3 -3.30 30.64 3.74
N ASN A 4 -2.36 31.57 3.66
CA ASN A 4 -1.42 31.68 2.56
C ASN A 4 -0.54 30.40 2.54
N PHE A 5 -0.95 29.39 1.79
CA PHE A 5 -0.12 28.24 1.49
C PHE A 5 1.06 28.70 0.63
N LYS A 6 2.24 28.81 1.23
CA LYS A 6 3.48 28.95 0.49
C LYS A 6 3.90 27.55 0.02
N LEU A 7 3.80 27.30 -1.28
CA LEU A 7 4.34 26.09 -1.88
C LEU A 7 5.87 26.15 -1.84
N THR A 8 6.51 25.09 -1.38
CA THR A 8 7.96 24.92 -1.44
C THR A 8 8.40 24.87 -2.91
N THR A 9 9.40 25.62 -3.29
CA THR A 9 9.97 25.55 -4.64
C THR A 9 10.86 24.31 -4.79
N VAL A 10 11.15 23.91 -6.03
CA VAL A 10 12.07 22.79 -6.31
C VAL A 10 13.45 23.07 -5.74
N GLU A 11 13.94 24.30 -5.87
CA GLU A 11 15.26 24.72 -5.35
C GLU A 11 15.31 24.67 -3.81
N GLU A 12 14.25 25.10 -3.13
CA GLU A 12 14.15 25.01 -1.67
C GLU A 12 14.14 23.54 -1.22
N PHE A 13 13.50 22.64 -1.96
CA PHE A 13 13.48 21.22 -1.71
C PHE A 13 14.85 20.58 -1.91
N GLU A 14 15.54 20.87 -3.01
CA GLU A 14 16.90 20.36 -3.30
C GLU A 14 17.90 20.79 -2.23
N ALA A 15 17.86 22.05 -1.81
CA ALA A 15 18.72 22.57 -0.74
C ALA A 15 18.46 21.88 0.62
N ALA A 16 17.20 21.59 0.94
CA ALA A 16 16.84 20.84 2.15
C ALA A 16 17.35 19.39 2.11
N THR A 17 17.22 18.73 0.97
CA THR A 17 17.74 17.38 0.73
C THR A 17 19.27 17.32 0.87
N GLU A 18 19.99 18.24 0.26
CA GLU A 18 21.46 18.31 0.38
C GLU A 18 21.90 18.46 1.84
N LYS A 19 21.24 19.36 2.59
CA LYS A 19 21.54 19.56 4.01
C LYS A 19 21.25 18.33 4.86
N LEU A 20 20.18 17.58 4.57
CA LEU A 20 19.86 16.31 5.25
C LEU A 20 20.90 15.25 4.94
N LEU A 21 21.32 15.12 3.69
CA LEU A 21 22.38 14.18 3.29
C LEU A 21 23.70 14.51 3.99
N GLU A 22 24.11 15.79 4.03
CA GLU A 22 25.31 16.21 4.77
C GLU A 22 25.22 15.84 6.27
N THR A 23 24.04 16.03 6.87
CA THR A 23 23.80 15.66 8.27
C THR A 23 23.84 14.16 8.44
N GLY A 24 23.17 13.40 7.57
CA GLY A 24 23.20 11.95 7.56
C GLY A 24 24.64 11.40 7.47
N LYS A 25 25.47 11.99 6.60
CA LYS A 25 26.88 11.62 6.47
C LYS A 25 27.68 11.87 7.76
N LYS A 26 27.43 12.98 8.45
CA LYS A 26 28.11 13.30 9.73
C LYS A 26 27.75 12.31 10.85
N VAL A 27 26.52 11.81 10.87
CA VAL A 27 26.08 10.82 11.89
C VAL A 27 26.24 9.37 11.42
N GLY A 28 26.84 9.14 10.24
CA GLY A 28 27.09 7.79 9.72
C GLY A 28 25.86 7.06 9.18
N ALA A 29 24.80 7.79 8.81
CA ALA A 29 23.61 7.19 8.20
C ALA A 29 23.94 6.61 6.82
N ASP A 30 23.45 5.39 6.54
CA ASP A 30 23.61 4.72 5.24
C ASP A 30 22.40 5.01 4.34
N ALA A 31 22.34 6.24 3.78
CA ALA A 31 21.26 6.68 2.91
C ALA A 31 21.33 5.98 1.53
N TRP A 32 20.17 5.81 0.88
CA TRP A 32 20.06 5.17 -0.43
C TRP A 32 20.91 5.89 -1.51
N GLN A 33 21.01 7.21 -1.45
CA GLN A 33 21.82 8.00 -2.38
C GLN A 33 23.29 7.59 -2.34
N TYR A 34 23.83 7.30 -1.14
CA TYR A 34 25.21 6.83 -1.01
C TYR A 34 25.39 5.41 -1.52
N ARG A 35 24.35 4.56 -1.32
CA ARG A 35 24.37 3.19 -1.87
C ARG A 35 24.27 3.21 -3.39
N ALA A 36 23.40 4.04 -3.97
CA ALA A 36 23.27 4.21 -5.41
C ALA A 36 24.59 4.68 -6.05
N ALA A 37 25.26 5.67 -5.45
CA ALA A 37 26.54 6.15 -5.92
C ALA A 37 27.62 5.02 -5.94
N LYS A 38 27.61 4.12 -4.96
CA LYS A 38 28.52 2.96 -4.89
C LYS A 38 28.24 1.92 -5.98
N GLN A 39 27.07 1.91 -6.62
CA GLN A 39 26.73 1.02 -7.72
C GLN A 39 27.24 1.51 -9.10
N THR A 40 27.94 2.64 -9.14
CA THR A 40 28.53 3.20 -10.35
C THR A 40 29.85 2.49 -10.69
N PRO A 41 30.12 2.12 -11.97
CA PRO A 41 29.26 2.32 -13.14
C PRO A 41 28.12 1.31 -13.21
N HIS A 42 26.92 1.78 -13.53
CA HIS A 42 25.76 0.91 -13.70
C HIS A 42 25.88 0.00 -14.92
N CYS A 43 25.10 -1.10 -14.92
CA CYS A 43 25.03 -2.00 -16.05
C CYS A 43 24.32 -1.32 -17.23
N LYS A 44 25.06 -1.00 -18.29
CA LYS A 44 24.52 -0.32 -19.50
C LYS A 44 23.37 -1.07 -20.18
N PHE A 45 23.30 -2.38 -20.05
CA PHE A 45 22.19 -3.17 -20.61
C PHE A 45 20.93 -3.07 -19.75
N GLY A 46 21.11 -3.04 -18.43
CA GLY A 46 20.02 -2.80 -17.47
C GLY A 46 19.41 -1.40 -17.64
N GLU A 47 20.26 -0.37 -17.73
CA GLU A 47 19.84 1.01 -17.97
C GLU A 47 19.08 1.21 -19.27
N GLN A 48 19.48 0.50 -20.32
CA GLN A 48 18.81 0.55 -21.64
C GLN A 48 17.53 -0.30 -21.69
N GLY A 49 17.24 -1.09 -20.67
CA GLY A 49 16.09 -1.99 -20.66
C GLY A 49 16.14 -3.14 -21.68
N VAL A 50 17.32 -3.44 -22.26
CA VAL A 50 17.49 -4.44 -23.31
C VAL A 50 17.70 -5.86 -22.79
N CYS A 51 17.75 -6.08 -21.46
CA CYS A 51 17.92 -7.40 -20.89
C CYS A 51 16.65 -7.90 -20.19
N CYS A 52 16.38 -9.20 -20.36
CA CYS A 52 15.34 -9.91 -19.61
C CYS A 52 15.96 -10.82 -18.55
N ARG A 53 15.49 -10.69 -17.30
CA ARG A 53 15.95 -11.47 -16.14
C ARG A 53 14.81 -12.20 -15.44
N ILE A 54 13.74 -12.51 -16.16
CA ILE A 54 12.52 -13.11 -15.59
C ILE A 54 12.75 -14.55 -15.11
N CYS A 55 13.67 -15.30 -15.75
CA CYS A 55 13.91 -16.70 -15.41
C CYS A 55 15.40 -17.03 -15.34
N ALA A 56 15.71 -18.21 -14.81
CA ALA A 56 17.08 -18.70 -14.65
C ALA A 56 17.77 -19.09 -15.98
N MET A 57 17.05 -19.20 -17.10
CA MET A 57 17.64 -19.43 -18.42
C MET A 57 18.35 -18.19 -18.97
N GLY A 58 17.95 -16.99 -18.48
CA GLY A 58 18.63 -15.73 -18.80
C GLY A 58 19.92 -15.52 -18.00
N PRO A 59 20.42 -14.27 -17.99
CA PRO A 59 19.81 -13.10 -18.61
C PRO A 59 19.80 -13.14 -20.14
N CYS A 60 18.70 -12.78 -20.77
CA CYS A 60 18.62 -12.64 -22.22
C CYS A 60 18.81 -11.17 -22.59
N ARG A 61 19.65 -10.90 -23.58
CA ARG A 61 19.87 -9.58 -24.13
C ARG A 61 19.24 -9.48 -25.50
N ILE A 62 18.26 -8.59 -25.66
CA ILE A 62 17.54 -8.39 -26.90
C ILE A 62 18.31 -7.40 -27.78
N THR A 63 18.64 -7.81 -28.96
CA THR A 63 19.38 -7.03 -29.97
C THR A 63 18.83 -7.31 -31.36
N PRO A 64 19.17 -6.50 -32.39
CA PRO A 64 18.78 -6.82 -33.76
C PRO A 64 19.23 -8.21 -34.26
N LYS A 65 20.36 -8.73 -33.73
CA LYS A 65 20.85 -10.09 -34.06
C LYS A 65 20.16 -11.18 -33.24
N ALA A 66 19.65 -10.85 -32.06
CA ALA A 66 18.92 -11.77 -31.19
C ALA A 66 17.61 -11.10 -30.72
N PRO A 67 16.60 -11.01 -31.60
CA PRO A 67 15.37 -10.25 -31.33
C PRO A 67 14.44 -10.97 -30.38
N ARG A 68 14.75 -12.19 -29.97
CA ARG A 68 13.97 -12.99 -29.02
C ARG A 68 14.86 -13.55 -27.92
N GLY A 69 14.31 -13.66 -26.73
CA GLY A 69 14.94 -14.38 -25.63
C GLY A 69 15.02 -15.89 -25.88
N ILE A 70 15.74 -16.62 -25.03
CA ILE A 70 15.90 -18.08 -25.10
C ILE A 70 14.54 -18.80 -25.16
N CYS A 71 13.52 -18.29 -24.42
CA CYS A 71 12.16 -18.83 -24.43
C CYS A 71 11.32 -18.46 -25.67
N GLY A 72 11.87 -17.73 -26.62
CA GLY A 72 11.17 -17.25 -27.83
C GLY A 72 10.39 -15.95 -27.66
N CYS A 73 10.33 -15.38 -26.46
CA CYS A 73 9.62 -14.12 -26.21
C CYS A 73 10.36 -12.94 -26.83
N ASP A 74 9.65 -12.08 -27.55
CA ASP A 74 10.18 -10.84 -28.12
C ASP A 74 10.19 -9.68 -27.09
N VAL A 75 10.63 -8.50 -27.54
CA VAL A 75 10.72 -7.32 -26.69
C VAL A 75 9.36 -6.91 -26.11
N HIS A 76 8.29 -6.99 -26.86
CA HIS A 76 6.94 -6.59 -26.43
C HIS A 76 6.41 -7.53 -25.34
N GLY A 77 6.58 -8.84 -25.54
CA GLY A 77 6.24 -9.83 -24.53
C GLY A 77 7.10 -9.70 -23.26
N ILE A 78 8.39 -9.36 -23.39
CA ILE A 78 9.28 -9.12 -22.24
C ILE A 78 8.83 -7.89 -21.44
N VAL A 79 8.50 -6.79 -22.09
CA VAL A 79 7.96 -5.58 -21.44
C VAL A 79 6.64 -5.90 -20.75
N GLY A 80 5.72 -6.58 -21.44
CA GLY A 80 4.44 -7.00 -20.86
C GLY A 80 4.60 -7.89 -19.63
N ARG A 81 5.54 -8.85 -19.65
CA ARG A 81 5.84 -9.71 -18.48
C ARG A 81 6.41 -8.93 -17.30
N ASN A 82 7.34 -8.00 -17.54
CA ASN A 82 7.90 -7.18 -16.48
C ASN A 82 6.83 -6.27 -15.88
N TYR A 83 6.04 -5.60 -16.73
CA TYR A 83 4.92 -4.77 -16.27
C TYR A 83 3.92 -5.55 -15.41
N LEU A 84 3.54 -6.75 -15.88
CA LEU A 84 2.65 -7.64 -15.13
C LEU A 84 3.23 -8.06 -13.76
N LYS A 85 4.55 -8.32 -13.69
CA LYS A 85 5.21 -8.63 -12.40
C LYS A 85 5.20 -7.46 -11.43
N PHE A 86 5.45 -6.24 -11.90
CA PHE A 86 5.36 -5.04 -11.05
C PHE A 86 3.94 -4.83 -10.54
N THR A 87 2.94 -4.96 -11.41
CA THR A 87 1.53 -4.84 -11.00
C THR A 87 1.15 -5.91 -9.99
N ALA A 88 1.58 -7.16 -10.20
CA ALA A 88 1.34 -8.25 -9.26
C ALA A 88 2.02 -8.02 -7.90
N GLY A 89 3.23 -7.45 -7.91
CA GLY A 89 3.94 -7.09 -6.67
C GLY A 89 3.20 -6.02 -5.87
N GLY A 90 2.72 -4.96 -6.55
CA GLY A 90 1.91 -3.93 -5.91
C GLY A 90 0.59 -4.48 -5.37
N ALA A 91 -0.13 -5.28 -6.16
CA ALA A 91 -1.37 -5.91 -5.74
C ALA A 91 -1.19 -6.85 -4.55
N ALA A 92 -0.06 -7.57 -4.47
CA ALA A 92 0.27 -8.45 -3.35
C ALA A 92 0.43 -7.67 -2.03
N THR A 93 0.99 -6.46 -2.08
CA THR A 93 1.17 -5.60 -0.89
C THR A 93 -0.17 -5.26 -0.24
N HIS A 94 -1.14 -4.80 -1.01
CA HIS A 94 -2.46 -4.48 -0.48
C HIS A 94 -3.31 -5.73 -0.21
N SER A 95 -3.06 -6.83 -0.90
CA SER A 95 -3.66 -8.13 -0.59
C SER A 95 -3.31 -8.55 0.83
N ASP A 96 -2.04 -8.51 1.20
CA ASP A 96 -1.58 -8.87 2.52
C ASP A 96 -2.18 -7.96 3.59
N HIS A 97 -2.10 -6.65 3.39
CA HIS A 97 -2.71 -5.64 4.24
C HIS A 97 -4.22 -5.88 4.46
N GLY A 98 -5.00 -6.02 3.39
CA GLY A 98 -6.44 -6.23 3.50
C GLY A 98 -6.80 -7.54 4.21
N ARG A 99 -5.99 -8.59 4.05
CA ARG A 99 -6.15 -9.87 4.75
C ARG A 99 -5.93 -9.72 6.26
N GLU A 100 -4.87 -9.02 6.67
CA GLU A 100 -4.58 -8.77 8.07
C GLU A 100 -5.70 -7.97 8.74
N ILE A 101 -6.25 -6.97 8.06
CA ILE A 101 -7.40 -6.21 8.56
C ILE A 101 -8.66 -7.09 8.69
N CYS A 102 -8.95 -7.94 7.71
CA CYS A 102 -10.07 -8.90 7.82
C CYS A 102 -9.87 -9.85 9.00
N HIS A 103 -8.64 -10.34 9.22
CA HIS A 103 -8.32 -11.19 10.35
C HIS A 103 -8.45 -10.46 11.69
N THR A 104 -7.99 -9.21 11.76
CA THR A 104 -8.15 -8.34 12.94
C THR A 104 -9.62 -8.11 13.26
N LEU A 105 -10.45 -7.86 12.24
CA LEU A 105 -11.90 -7.72 12.41
C LEU A 105 -12.55 -9.03 12.90
N TYR A 106 -12.08 -10.19 12.44
CA TYR A 106 -12.53 -11.47 12.94
C TYR A 106 -12.22 -11.67 14.43
N CYS A 107 -11.12 -11.09 14.92
CA CYS A 107 -10.73 -11.14 16.33
C CYS A 107 -11.42 -10.08 17.20
N ALA A 108 -12.21 -9.17 16.62
CA ALA A 108 -12.88 -8.11 17.36
C ALA A 108 -13.96 -8.66 18.31
N LYS A 109 -13.98 -8.16 19.53
CA LYS A 109 -14.96 -8.53 20.56
C LYS A 109 -15.07 -7.45 21.65
N PRO A 110 -16.20 -7.39 22.43
CA PRO A 110 -16.45 -6.32 23.40
C PRO A 110 -15.32 -6.12 24.42
N GLU A 111 -14.78 -7.19 24.97
CA GLU A 111 -13.72 -7.17 25.98
C GLU A 111 -12.31 -7.36 25.37
N GLY A 112 -12.20 -7.40 24.02
CA GLY A 112 -10.94 -7.57 23.32
C GLY A 112 -10.17 -6.27 23.12
N PRO A 113 -8.92 -6.38 22.64
CA PRO A 113 -8.14 -5.20 22.25
C PRO A 113 -8.72 -4.50 21.03
N TYR A 114 -9.37 -5.23 20.13
CA TYR A 114 -10.02 -4.71 18.94
C TYR A 114 -11.53 -4.65 19.11
N LYS A 115 -12.11 -3.51 18.77
CA LYS A 115 -13.55 -3.24 18.90
C LYS A 115 -14.11 -2.70 17.59
N VAL A 116 -15.41 -2.90 17.39
CA VAL A 116 -16.14 -2.24 16.29
C VAL A 116 -16.41 -0.79 16.70
N LYS A 117 -15.67 0.16 16.11
CA LYS A 117 -15.83 1.60 16.39
C LYS A 117 -16.82 2.29 15.45
N ASP A 118 -17.02 1.76 14.24
CA ASP A 118 -18.03 2.27 13.29
C ASP A 118 -19.01 1.16 12.88
N PRO A 119 -20.01 0.88 13.73
CA PRO A 119 -21.03 -0.13 13.44
C PRO A 119 -21.93 0.24 12.26
N GLU A 120 -22.15 1.53 12.01
CA GLU A 120 -22.99 1.98 10.89
C GLU A 120 -22.32 1.66 9.55
N LYS A 121 -21.01 1.84 9.48
CA LYS A 121 -20.22 1.49 8.31
C LYS A 121 -20.23 -0.03 8.08
N LEU A 122 -20.07 -0.83 9.12
CA LEU A 122 -20.14 -2.28 9.03
C LEU A 122 -21.48 -2.76 8.47
N ILE A 123 -22.58 -2.23 8.99
CA ILE A 123 -23.95 -2.54 8.53
C ILE A 123 -24.12 -2.12 7.05
N ARG A 124 -23.57 -0.97 6.66
CA ARG A 124 -23.63 -0.51 5.27
C ARG A 124 -22.91 -1.47 4.32
N ILE A 125 -21.68 -1.87 4.66
CA ILE A 125 -20.90 -2.82 3.86
C ILE A 125 -21.62 -4.17 3.78
N ALA A 126 -22.15 -4.65 4.88
CA ALA A 126 -22.90 -5.91 4.92
C ALA A 126 -24.11 -5.87 3.96
N LYS A 127 -24.89 -4.82 3.98
CA LYS A 127 -26.02 -4.61 3.06
C LYS A 127 -25.57 -4.54 1.60
N GLU A 128 -24.47 -3.85 1.29
CA GLU A 128 -23.90 -3.79 -0.06
C GLU A 128 -23.51 -5.19 -0.57
N TRP A 129 -23.06 -6.06 0.33
CA TRP A 129 -22.68 -7.43 -0.01
C TRP A 129 -23.84 -8.42 0.00
N GLY A 130 -25.05 -7.96 0.39
CA GLY A 130 -26.27 -8.76 0.45
C GLY A 130 -26.34 -9.64 1.71
N VAL A 131 -25.66 -9.25 2.77
CA VAL A 131 -25.71 -9.91 4.07
C VAL A 131 -26.85 -9.36 4.90
N GLU A 132 -27.65 -10.26 5.51
CA GLU A 132 -28.72 -9.88 6.43
C GLU A 132 -28.14 -9.23 7.70
N THR A 133 -28.71 -8.11 8.10
CA THR A 133 -28.21 -7.34 9.25
C THR A 133 -29.22 -7.18 10.37
N GLU A 134 -30.52 -7.45 10.11
CA GLU A 134 -31.58 -7.23 11.08
C GLU A 134 -31.52 -8.26 12.21
N GLY A 135 -31.53 -7.78 13.44
CA GLY A 135 -31.52 -8.64 14.63
C GLY A 135 -30.17 -9.30 14.96
N LYS A 136 -29.10 -9.04 14.18
CA LYS A 136 -27.75 -9.55 14.48
C LYS A 136 -27.02 -8.67 15.50
N ASP A 137 -26.30 -9.32 16.42
CA ASP A 137 -25.30 -8.64 17.23
C ASP A 137 -24.20 -8.06 16.33
N ILE A 138 -23.62 -6.93 16.72
CA ILE A 138 -22.65 -6.22 15.89
C ILE A 138 -21.34 -7.00 15.74
N TYR A 139 -20.92 -7.75 16.75
CA TYR A 139 -19.72 -8.57 16.70
C TYR A 139 -19.93 -9.86 15.91
N ASP A 140 -21.13 -10.46 15.97
CA ASP A 140 -21.49 -11.59 15.10
C ASP A 140 -21.47 -11.13 13.62
N LEU A 141 -21.99 -9.94 13.34
CA LEU A 141 -21.93 -9.35 12.01
C LEU A 141 -20.47 -9.06 11.60
N ALA A 142 -19.63 -8.57 12.51
CA ALA A 142 -18.22 -8.33 12.25
C ALA A 142 -17.47 -9.61 11.90
N HIS A 143 -17.72 -10.70 12.63
CA HIS A 143 -17.13 -12.02 12.34
C HIS A 143 -17.58 -12.56 10.98
N GLU A 144 -18.86 -12.45 10.65
CA GLU A 144 -19.38 -12.87 9.35
C GLU A 144 -18.77 -12.06 8.21
N MET A 145 -18.72 -10.73 8.34
CA MET A 145 -18.14 -9.84 7.32
C MET A 145 -16.64 -10.03 7.18
N ALA A 146 -15.93 -10.29 8.27
CA ALA A 146 -14.50 -10.62 8.25
C ALA A 146 -14.25 -11.93 7.49
N TYR A 147 -15.05 -12.97 7.76
CA TYR A 147 -14.97 -14.24 7.04
C TYR A 147 -15.26 -14.08 5.54
N LEU A 148 -16.29 -13.33 5.19
CA LEU A 148 -16.61 -13.02 3.81
C LEU A 148 -15.50 -12.19 3.15
N GLY A 149 -14.93 -11.22 3.87
CA GLY A 149 -13.76 -10.45 3.42
C GLY A 149 -12.57 -11.35 3.10
N MET A 150 -12.22 -12.25 4.00
CA MET A 150 -11.16 -13.25 3.75
C MET A 150 -11.50 -14.17 2.56
N SER A 151 -12.76 -14.48 2.31
CA SER A 151 -13.17 -15.30 1.16
C SER A 151 -12.94 -14.63 -0.18
N GLU A 152 -12.86 -13.28 -0.24
CA GLU A 152 -12.58 -12.52 -1.47
C GLU A 152 -11.18 -12.83 -2.05
N TYR A 153 -10.27 -13.38 -1.25
CA TYR A 153 -8.90 -13.67 -1.68
C TYR A 153 -8.80 -14.89 -2.61
N GLY A 154 -9.53 -15.95 -2.30
CA GLY A 154 -9.40 -17.22 -3.00
C GLY A 154 -10.67 -17.74 -3.68
N LYS A 155 -11.73 -16.97 -3.78
CA LYS A 155 -12.98 -17.46 -4.38
C LYS A 155 -12.81 -17.87 -5.84
N VAL A 156 -13.52 -18.91 -6.23
CA VAL A 156 -13.40 -19.53 -7.55
C VAL A 156 -14.36 -18.90 -8.57
N PHE A 157 -15.56 -18.53 -8.13
CA PHE A 157 -16.64 -18.03 -9.00
C PHE A 157 -16.99 -16.56 -8.69
N GLY A 158 -17.50 -15.89 -9.70
CA GLY A 158 -17.93 -14.49 -9.59
C GLY A 158 -16.78 -13.49 -9.64
N THR A 159 -17.08 -12.27 -9.24
CA THR A 159 -16.16 -11.14 -9.15
C THR A 159 -16.08 -10.62 -7.72
N GLN A 160 -15.11 -9.76 -7.44
CA GLN A 160 -14.95 -9.15 -6.11
C GLN A 160 -16.16 -8.26 -5.76
N ASN A 161 -16.59 -8.31 -4.51
CA ASN A 161 -17.80 -7.62 -4.08
C ASN A 161 -17.74 -6.11 -4.18
N PHE A 162 -16.61 -5.49 -3.86
CA PHE A 162 -16.47 -4.04 -3.92
C PHE A 162 -16.53 -3.46 -5.35
N LEU A 163 -16.36 -4.27 -6.40
CA LEU A 163 -16.55 -3.82 -7.79
C LEU A 163 -17.95 -3.24 -8.03
N LYS A 164 -18.95 -3.67 -7.26
CA LYS A 164 -20.34 -3.17 -7.35
C LYS A 164 -20.46 -1.67 -7.06
N ARG A 165 -19.47 -1.07 -6.39
CA ARG A 165 -19.43 0.38 -6.11
C ARG A 165 -19.02 1.22 -7.32
N ALA A 166 -18.40 0.63 -8.33
CA ALA A 166 -18.04 1.34 -9.54
C ALA A 166 -19.31 1.74 -10.33
N PRO A 167 -19.27 2.85 -11.09
CA PRO A 167 -20.36 3.22 -11.97
C PRO A 167 -20.73 2.09 -12.95
N LYS A 168 -22.01 1.90 -13.24
CA LYS A 168 -22.47 0.77 -14.07
C LYS A 168 -21.78 0.70 -15.43
N HIS A 169 -21.62 1.84 -16.11
CA HIS A 169 -20.94 1.89 -17.40
C HIS A 169 -19.48 1.41 -17.29
N THR A 170 -18.82 1.64 -16.15
CA THR A 170 -17.45 1.17 -15.90
C THR A 170 -17.44 -0.35 -15.70
N GLN A 171 -18.39 -0.89 -14.94
CA GLN A 171 -18.53 -2.34 -14.77
C GLN A 171 -18.76 -3.04 -16.11
N GLU A 172 -19.65 -2.49 -16.97
CA GLU A 172 -19.92 -2.99 -18.33
C GLU A 172 -18.68 -3.01 -19.21
N ILE A 173 -17.82 -1.99 -19.09
CA ILE A 173 -16.50 -1.96 -19.78
C ILE A 173 -15.63 -3.09 -19.27
N TRP A 174 -15.51 -3.27 -17.96
CA TRP A 174 -14.67 -4.31 -17.37
C TRP A 174 -15.12 -5.73 -17.74
N GLU A 175 -16.43 -5.95 -17.82
CA GLU A 175 -16.99 -7.21 -18.28
C GLU A 175 -16.72 -7.45 -19.77
N ARG A 176 -17.01 -6.46 -20.61
CA ARG A 176 -16.77 -6.54 -22.07
C ARG A 176 -15.31 -6.78 -22.41
N GLU A 177 -14.40 -6.13 -21.70
CA GLU A 177 -12.95 -6.28 -21.91
C GLU A 177 -12.36 -7.47 -21.14
N GLU A 178 -13.18 -8.22 -20.41
CA GLU A 178 -12.78 -9.38 -19.61
C GLU A 178 -11.68 -9.07 -18.59
N ILE A 179 -11.72 -7.85 -18.00
CA ILE A 179 -10.74 -7.39 -17.00
C ILE A 179 -11.32 -7.28 -15.59
N ALA A 180 -12.59 -7.60 -15.38
CA ALA A 180 -13.18 -7.66 -14.04
C ALA A 180 -12.47 -8.72 -13.19
N PRO A 181 -11.88 -8.34 -12.03
CA PRO A 181 -11.14 -9.27 -11.20
C PRO A 181 -12.06 -10.23 -10.46
N ARG A 182 -11.61 -11.47 -10.30
CA ARG A 182 -12.38 -12.58 -9.71
C ARG A 182 -12.16 -12.72 -8.22
N ALA A 183 -10.88 -12.77 -7.84
CA ALA A 183 -10.46 -12.89 -6.44
C ALA A 183 -9.05 -12.30 -6.28
N ILE A 184 -8.74 -11.74 -5.12
CA ILE A 184 -7.54 -10.94 -4.91
C ILE A 184 -6.27 -11.73 -5.19
N ASP A 185 -6.02 -12.81 -4.46
CA ASP A 185 -4.82 -13.65 -4.62
C ASP A 185 -4.80 -14.40 -5.95
N ARG A 186 -5.97 -14.73 -6.47
CA ARG A 186 -6.07 -15.41 -7.76
C ARG A 186 -5.49 -14.55 -8.88
N GLU A 187 -5.73 -13.25 -8.88
CA GLU A 187 -5.17 -12.38 -9.91
C GLU A 187 -3.66 -12.21 -9.75
N VAL A 188 -3.15 -12.17 -8.53
CA VAL A 188 -1.70 -12.18 -8.25
C VAL A 188 -1.07 -13.47 -8.75
N SER A 189 -1.62 -14.63 -8.37
CA SER A 189 -1.12 -15.94 -8.81
C SER A 189 -1.16 -16.10 -10.32
N CYS A 190 -2.25 -15.69 -10.97
CA CYS A 190 -2.40 -15.73 -12.42
C CYS A 190 -1.36 -14.84 -13.12
N SER A 191 -1.10 -13.65 -12.56
CA SER A 191 -0.10 -12.71 -13.08
C SER A 191 1.32 -13.27 -13.03
N LEU A 192 1.68 -13.88 -11.90
CA LEU A 192 2.98 -14.53 -11.74
C LEU A 192 3.14 -15.73 -12.68
N HIS A 193 2.09 -16.55 -12.82
CA HIS A 193 2.08 -17.68 -13.77
C HIS A 193 2.24 -17.19 -15.21
N MET A 194 1.41 -16.26 -15.68
CA MET A 194 1.46 -15.77 -17.05
C MET A 194 2.78 -15.08 -17.39
N SER A 195 3.39 -14.40 -16.46
CA SER A 195 4.68 -13.71 -16.65
C SER A 195 5.88 -14.63 -16.58
N HIS A 196 5.72 -15.90 -16.18
CA HIS A 196 6.81 -16.85 -16.09
C HIS A 196 7.27 -17.34 -17.48
N MET A 197 8.50 -17.87 -17.55
CA MET A 197 9.09 -18.43 -18.77
C MET A 197 8.21 -19.55 -19.33
N GLY A 198 7.99 -19.50 -20.66
CA GLY A 198 7.23 -20.52 -21.40
C GLY A 198 5.71 -20.44 -21.26
N CYS A 199 5.16 -19.53 -20.45
CA CYS A 199 3.72 -19.44 -20.25
C CYS A 199 3.03 -18.54 -21.27
N SER A 200 3.19 -17.20 -21.19
CA SER A 200 2.63 -16.28 -22.16
C SER A 200 3.69 -15.36 -22.77
N SER A 201 3.57 -15.12 -24.08
CA SER A 201 4.38 -14.14 -24.80
C SER A 201 3.52 -13.13 -25.58
N LEU A 202 2.19 -13.20 -25.45
CA LEU A 202 1.25 -12.30 -26.09
C LEU A 202 1.13 -11.00 -25.27
N PRO A 203 1.62 -9.85 -25.79
CA PRO A 203 1.62 -8.59 -25.05
C PRO A 203 0.23 -8.18 -24.60
N GLU A 204 -0.78 -8.32 -25.45
CA GLU A 204 -2.17 -7.95 -25.18
C GLU A 204 -2.75 -8.74 -23.99
N ALA A 205 -2.48 -10.04 -23.93
CA ALA A 205 -2.94 -10.90 -22.83
C ALA A 205 -2.25 -10.53 -21.51
N LEU A 206 -0.95 -10.19 -21.55
CA LEU A 206 -0.18 -9.76 -20.39
C LEU A 206 -0.67 -8.40 -19.85
N ILE A 207 -0.95 -7.45 -20.75
CA ILE A 207 -1.49 -6.14 -20.37
C ILE A 207 -2.92 -6.27 -19.83
N ARG A 208 -3.80 -7.08 -20.46
CA ARG A 208 -5.14 -7.36 -19.91
C ARG A 208 -5.07 -7.92 -18.49
N GLN A 209 -4.18 -8.87 -18.24
CA GLN A 209 -3.98 -9.42 -16.91
C GLN A 209 -3.42 -8.36 -15.92
N SER A 210 -2.56 -7.45 -16.40
CA SER A 210 -2.07 -6.33 -15.58
C SER A 210 -3.21 -5.40 -15.16
N LEU A 211 -4.12 -5.07 -16.09
CA LEU A 211 -5.31 -4.27 -15.77
C LEU A 211 -6.20 -4.99 -14.75
N ARG A 212 -6.42 -6.29 -14.93
CA ARG A 212 -7.20 -7.08 -13.98
C ARG A 212 -6.56 -7.14 -12.59
N ALA A 213 -5.24 -7.31 -12.52
CA ALA A 213 -4.51 -7.30 -11.27
C ALA A 213 -4.56 -5.92 -10.57
N GLY A 214 -4.43 -4.83 -11.33
CA GLY A 214 -4.58 -3.47 -10.80
C GLY A 214 -5.99 -3.16 -10.30
N LEU A 215 -7.02 -3.62 -11.00
CA LEU A 215 -8.40 -3.51 -10.52
C LEU A 215 -8.63 -4.36 -9.27
N SER A 216 -8.01 -5.54 -9.20
CA SER A 216 -8.05 -6.42 -8.02
C SER A 216 -7.39 -5.78 -6.80
N ASP A 217 -6.32 -5.03 -7.03
CA ASP A 217 -5.67 -4.24 -6.00
C ASP A 217 -6.60 -3.16 -5.45
N GLY A 218 -7.02 -2.21 -6.30
CA GLY A 218 -7.79 -1.04 -5.87
C GLY A 218 -9.18 -1.40 -5.32
N TRP A 219 -9.91 -2.30 -5.98
CA TRP A 219 -11.28 -2.71 -5.60
C TRP A 219 -11.33 -3.97 -4.74
N GLY A 220 -10.20 -4.53 -4.40
CA GLY A 220 -10.09 -5.73 -3.57
C GLY A 220 -9.28 -5.48 -2.31
N GLY A 221 -7.95 -5.71 -2.36
CA GLY A 221 -7.08 -5.62 -1.19
C GLY A 221 -7.07 -4.24 -0.54
N SER A 222 -6.86 -3.18 -1.32
CA SER A 222 -6.91 -1.79 -0.84
C SER A 222 -8.26 -1.43 -0.25
N MET A 223 -9.35 -1.75 -0.95
CA MET A 223 -10.69 -1.43 -0.48
C MET A 223 -11.03 -2.18 0.81
N ALA A 224 -10.73 -3.47 0.90
CA ALA A 224 -10.92 -4.26 2.10
C ALA A 224 -10.10 -3.70 3.27
N GLY A 225 -8.84 -3.38 3.03
CA GLY A 225 -7.95 -2.78 4.02
C GLY A 225 -8.53 -1.48 4.58
N THR A 226 -8.93 -0.55 3.72
CA THR A 226 -9.45 0.75 4.12
C THR A 226 -10.83 0.64 4.79
N GLU A 227 -11.76 -0.08 4.20
CA GLU A 227 -13.16 -0.15 4.68
C GLU A 227 -13.28 -0.85 6.03
N PHE A 228 -12.56 -1.95 6.22
CA PHE A 228 -12.58 -2.67 7.50
C PHE A 228 -11.68 -2.03 8.56
N SER A 229 -10.64 -1.28 8.18
CA SER A 229 -9.91 -0.42 9.12
C SER A 229 -10.81 0.66 9.69
N ASP A 230 -11.65 1.27 8.88
CA ASP A 230 -12.60 2.28 9.35
C ASP A 230 -13.63 1.67 10.33
N VAL A 231 -14.04 0.42 10.10
CA VAL A 231 -14.90 -0.29 11.05
C VAL A 231 -14.22 -0.50 12.39
N LEU A 232 -12.94 -0.88 12.38
CA LEU A 232 -12.14 -1.17 13.59
C LEU A 232 -11.70 0.08 14.33
N PHE A 233 -11.20 1.08 13.61
CA PHE A 233 -10.52 2.25 14.20
C PHE A 233 -11.34 3.53 14.12
N GLY A 234 -12.46 3.51 13.42
CA GLY A 234 -13.35 4.65 13.15
C GLY A 234 -13.09 5.25 11.77
N THR A 235 -14.16 5.69 11.11
CA THR A 235 -14.06 6.37 9.82
C THR A 235 -13.35 7.71 9.98
N PRO A 236 -12.25 7.97 9.25
CA PRO A 236 -11.51 9.21 9.36
C PRO A 236 -12.32 10.40 8.83
N LYS A 237 -12.04 11.58 9.36
CA LYS A 237 -12.63 12.84 8.90
C LYS A 237 -11.53 13.78 8.43
N PRO A 238 -11.77 14.59 7.37
CA PRO A 238 -10.81 15.61 6.97
C PRO A 238 -10.44 16.54 8.12
N ILE A 239 -9.15 16.75 8.31
CA ILE A 239 -8.59 17.65 9.33
C ILE A 239 -7.56 18.57 8.69
N GLU A 240 -7.27 19.69 9.36
CA GLU A 240 -6.09 20.49 9.07
C GLU A 240 -4.90 19.89 9.82
N THR A 241 -3.77 19.72 9.15
CA THR A 241 -2.52 19.24 9.75
C THR A 241 -1.30 19.85 9.09
N GLU A 242 -0.14 19.74 9.73
CA GLU A 242 1.14 20.11 9.12
C GLU A 242 1.72 18.95 8.33
N ALA A 243 2.37 19.25 7.20
CA ALA A 243 3.00 18.25 6.34
C ALA A 243 4.41 18.72 5.94
N ASN A 244 5.39 18.54 6.82
CA ASN A 244 6.79 18.87 6.59
C ASN A 244 7.70 18.16 7.62
N LEU A 245 9.01 18.15 7.39
CA LEU A 245 10.00 17.56 8.30
C LEU A 245 10.12 18.30 9.64
N GLY A 246 9.67 19.57 9.70
CA GLY A 246 9.70 20.39 10.91
C GLY A 246 8.70 19.96 11.99
N VAL A 247 7.83 18.99 11.72
CA VAL A 247 6.92 18.40 12.72
C VAL A 247 7.66 17.51 13.73
N MET A 248 8.89 17.08 13.41
CA MET A 248 9.74 16.34 14.35
C MET A 248 10.34 17.26 15.38
N VAL A 249 10.37 16.81 16.63
CA VAL A 249 10.87 17.57 17.78
C VAL A 249 12.21 17.00 18.23
N ALA A 250 13.28 17.79 18.13
CA ALA A 250 14.66 17.33 18.38
C ALA A 250 14.89 16.72 19.76
N GLU A 251 14.17 17.19 20.78
CA GLU A 251 14.30 16.72 22.15
C GLU A 251 13.40 15.53 22.49
N ASN A 252 12.56 15.08 21.58
CA ASN A 252 11.65 13.96 21.78
C ASN A 252 12.17 12.69 21.12
N VAL A 253 11.64 11.56 21.54
CA VAL A 253 11.67 10.34 20.74
C VAL A 253 10.73 10.57 19.56
N ASN A 254 11.25 10.59 18.33
CA ASN A 254 10.42 10.75 17.13
C ASN A 254 10.13 9.39 16.52
N ILE A 255 8.85 9.07 16.41
CA ILE A 255 8.35 7.85 15.77
C ILE A 255 7.68 8.26 14.47
N VAL A 256 8.22 7.80 13.34
CA VAL A 256 7.63 8.02 12.02
C VAL A 256 6.94 6.74 11.58
N VAL A 257 5.61 6.74 11.59
CA VAL A 257 4.82 5.60 11.11
C VAL A 257 4.76 5.64 9.58
N HIS A 258 5.16 4.53 8.96
CA HIS A 258 5.25 4.41 7.50
C HIS A 258 4.72 3.06 7.04
N GLY A 259 4.08 3.03 5.87
CA GLY A 259 3.60 1.81 5.24
C GLY A 259 2.10 1.82 4.94
N HIS A 260 1.50 0.63 4.90
CA HIS A 260 0.15 0.41 4.40
C HIS A 260 -0.77 -0.30 5.42
N ASP A 261 -0.21 -0.83 6.52
CA ASP A 261 -0.96 -1.52 7.55
C ASP A 261 -1.35 -0.55 8.68
N PRO A 262 -2.62 -0.12 8.76
CA PRO A 262 -3.07 0.78 9.80
C PRO A 262 -3.15 0.12 11.18
N SER A 263 -3.29 -1.21 11.31
CA SER A 263 -3.39 -1.87 12.61
C SER A 263 -2.15 -1.63 13.46
N LEU A 264 -0.97 -1.85 12.90
CA LEU A 264 0.30 -1.63 13.59
C LEU A 264 0.48 -0.16 13.96
N SER A 265 0.19 0.74 13.03
CA SER A 265 0.35 2.19 13.25
C SER A 265 -0.62 2.73 14.29
N GLU A 266 -1.87 2.24 14.30
CA GLU A 266 -2.84 2.58 15.34
C GLU A 266 -2.39 2.10 16.72
N MET A 267 -1.84 0.88 16.81
CA MET A 267 -1.29 0.35 18.06
C MET A 267 -0.04 1.10 18.52
N ILE A 268 0.84 1.51 17.60
CA ILE A 268 1.99 2.36 17.93
C ILE A 268 1.54 3.68 18.52
N CYS A 269 0.53 4.32 17.96
CA CYS A 269 -0.04 5.55 18.48
C CYS A 269 -0.64 5.35 19.89
N GLU A 270 -1.39 4.25 20.08
CA GLU A 270 -1.98 3.91 21.37
C GLU A 270 -0.90 3.74 22.45
N VAL A 271 0.16 3.00 22.14
CA VAL A 271 1.29 2.77 23.06
C VAL A 271 2.09 4.05 23.30
N ALA A 272 2.27 4.89 22.31
CA ALA A 272 3.01 6.15 22.46
C ALA A 272 2.26 7.21 23.30
N ASP A 273 0.93 7.12 23.36
CA ASP A 273 0.07 7.95 24.22
C ASP A 273 0.00 7.43 25.66
N ASP A 274 0.55 6.23 25.93
CA ASP A 274 0.55 5.64 27.27
C ASP A 274 1.44 6.45 28.21
N PRO A 275 0.92 6.87 29.39
CA PRO A 275 1.69 7.62 30.38
C PRO A 275 2.97 6.92 30.86
N GLU A 276 2.99 5.58 30.92
CA GLU A 276 4.18 4.81 31.33
C GLU A 276 5.27 4.91 30.25
N MET A 277 4.91 4.85 28.97
CA MET A 277 5.85 5.01 27.86
C MET A 277 6.40 6.42 27.79
N ILE A 278 5.57 7.43 28.02
CA ILE A 278 6.00 8.84 28.08
C ILE A 278 6.96 9.05 29.26
N ALA A 279 6.67 8.45 30.42
CA ALA A 279 7.55 8.50 31.60
C ALA A 279 8.89 7.83 31.31
N TYR A 280 8.87 6.66 30.68
CA TYR A 280 10.08 5.94 30.27
C TYR A 280 10.95 6.75 29.29
N ALA A 281 10.33 7.38 28.29
CA ALA A 281 11.05 8.26 27.37
C ALA A 281 11.75 9.42 28.11
N LYS A 282 11.10 9.99 29.12
CA LYS A 282 11.68 11.05 29.95
C LYS A 282 12.83 10.54 30.83
N GLU A 283 12.70 9.35 31.40
CA GLU A 283 13.77 8.69 32.17
C GLU A 283 15.04 8.48 31.31
N MET A 284 14.81 8.12 30.02
CA MET A 284 15.89 7.96 29.04
C MET A 284 16.47 9.27 28.50
N GLY A 285 15.99 10.43 28.98
CA GLY A 285 16.51 11.75 28.66
C GLY A 285 15.78 12.51 27.56
N ALA A 286 14.70 11.99 27.00
CA ALA A 286 13.83 12.72 26.08
C ALA A 286 12.83 13.62 26.84
N LYS A 287 12.27 14.64 26.16
CA LYS A 287 11.18 15.45 26.73
C LYS A 287 9.80 14.82 26.57
N GLY A 288 9.67 13.89 25.64
CA GLY A 288 8.41 13.17 25.35
C GLY A 288 8.53 12.30 24.11
N ILE A 289 7.39 11.90 23.57
CA ILE A 289 7.29 11.14 22.32
C ILE A 289 6.52 12.00 21.31
N THR A 290 7.01 12.06 20.08
CA THR A 290 6.33 12.70 18.94
C THR A 290 6.08 11.64 17.89
N ILE A 291 4.84 11.58 17.40
CA ILE A 291 4.48 10.70 16.28
C ILE A 291 4.20 11.57 15.07
N SER A 292 4.72 11.15 13.95
CA SER A 292 4.41 11.70 12.64
C SER A 292 4.25 10.57 11.62
N GLY A 293 3.63 10.86 10.50
CA GLY A 293 3.30 9.82 9.55
C GLY A 293 3.85 10.08 8.14
N VAL A 294 4.05 9.00 7.41
CA VAL A 294 4.45 8.98 5.99
C VAL A 294 3.60 7.96 5.26
N CYS A 295 3.21 8.23 4.00
CA CYS A 295 2.51 7.31 3.12
C CYS A 295 1.04 7.03 3.53
N CYS A 296 0.46 5.91 3.08
CA CYS A 296 -0.97 5.62 3.21
C CYS A 296 -1.43 5.47 4.66
N THR A 297 -0.71 4.71 5.47
CA THR A 297 -1.00 4.52 6.89
C THR A 297 -1.10 5.84 7.64
N SER A 298 -0.19 6.79 7.33
CA SER A 298 -0.20 8.08 8.00
C SER A 298 -1.42 8.93 7.65
N ASN A 299 -1.95 8.83 6.43
CA ASN A 299 -3.15 9.56 6.03
C ASN A 299 -4.35 9.14 6.89
N GLU A 300 -4.53 7.84 7.11
CA GLU A 300 -5.61 7.31 7.95
C GLU A 300 -5.42 7.69 9.41
N VAL A 301 -4.24 7.42 9.97
CA VAL A 301 -3.92 7.71 11.37
C VAL A 301 -3.91 9.22 11.64
N ALA A 302 -3.40 10.04 10.71
CA ALA A 302 -3.47 11.50 10.83
C ALA A 302 -4.90 11.99 10.94
N MET A 303 -5.80 11.52 10.09
CA MET A 303 -7.21 11.92 10.11
C MET A 303 -7.99 11.37 11.31
N ARG A 304 -7.59 10.23 11.89
CA ARG A 304 -8.24 9.66 13.08
C ARG A 304 -7.72 10.26 14.36
N ARG A 305 -6.42 10.52 14.47
CA ARG A 305 -5.73 10.90 15.71
C ARG A 305 -5.15 12.31 15.71
N GLY A 306 -5.17 13.01 14.58
CA GLY A 306 -4.63 14.36 14.46
C GLY A 306 -3.11 14.44 14.44
N ILE A 307 -2.39 13.36 14.12
CA ILE A 307 -0.94 13.40 14.02
C ILE A 307 -0.50 14.16 12.75
N PRO A 308 0.65 14.86 12.78
CA PRO A 308 1.17 15.53 11.60
C PRO A 308 1.84 14.57 10.62
N MET A 309 1.99 15.02 9.38
CA MET A 309 2.71 14.31 8.32
C MET A 309 4.20 14.71 8.33
N ALA A 310 5.11 13.74 8.28
CA ALA A 310 6.55 13.99 8.27
C ALA A 310 7.07 14.60 6.95
N GLY A 311 6.22 14.85 5.98
CA GLY A 311 6.59 15.52 4.75
C GLY A 311 5.52 15.42 3.67
N ASN A 312 5.65 16.25 2.63
CA ASN A 312 4.93 16.07 1.37
C ASN A 312 5.51 14.89 0.57
N PHE A 313 4.92 14.55 -0.56
CA PHE A 313 5.37 13.41 -1.37
C PHE A 313 6.86 13.46 -1.74
N LEU A 314 7.38 14.62 -2.12
CA LEU A 314 8.79 14.78 -2.48
C LEU A 314 9.71 14.62 -1.25
N GLN A 315 9.30 15.12 -0.10
CA GLN A 315 10.04 14.96 1.15
C GLN A 315 10.00 13.52 1.66
N GLN A 316 8.87 12.81 1.46
CA GLN A 316 8.71 11.41 1.84
C GLN A 316 9.73 10.50 1.14
N GLU A 317 9.99 10.73 -0.15
CA GLU A 317 11.01 9.98 -0.90
C GLU A 317 12.42 10.10 -0.29
N ASN A 318 12.72 11.19 0.41
CA ASN A 318 14.00 11.40 1.06
C ASN A 318 14.05 10.88 2.51
N VAL A 319 12.91 10.75 3.18
CA VAL A 319 12.83 10.18 4.53
C VAL A 319 12.93 8.66 4.48
N VAL A 320 12.33 8.03 3.49
CA VAL A 320 12.33 6.58 3.27
C VAL A 320 13.65 6.12 2.62
#